data_0a7edc7606350da9bf3838c70fc4162c
#
_entry.id   0a7edc7606350da9bf3838c70fc4162c
#
_cell.length_a   1.000
_cell.length_b   1.000
_cell.length_c   1.000
_cell.angle_alpha   90.00
_cell.angle_beta   90.00
_cell.angle_gamma   90.00
#
_symmetry.space_group_name_H-M   'P 1'
#
loop_
_entity.id
_entity.type
_entity.pdbx_description
1 polymer ?
#
loop_
_entity_poly.entity_id
_entity_poly.type
_entity_poly.pdbx_seq_one_letter_code
_entity_poly.pdbx_strand_id
1 'polypeptide(L)'
;MIDCKSGSFEMDYDKMEAAINHNTKAIIPVDLAGVICDYDRIFEAVERQKSVFKPKNEIQEKFGRVIVMADGAHAFGARRKGKMCGEIADFTNFSFHAVKNMTTAEGGAAVHRPHEWLDEDDIYKQYMLLSLHGQTKDAYQKNKVASWEYDVVDTQYKCNMPDVLAALGVVQLQRYEKILERRHELIRVYNEEFKDLPIQVLNHCDENHRSSGHLYFVRFIGKDDEYRNKFYNMMAENGVMCNVHFKPLPMLSAYKKRGFKISDYPNTYNMHKNQLTLPLNTTMSDDDAWYVIETFKQCINTCLLYTSPSPRDRQ
;
A
#
# COMPACT_ATOMS: atom_id res chain seq x y z
N MET A 1 -0.12 16.61 -1.07
CA MET A 1 0.55 15.44 -0.45
C MET A 1 0.89 15.80 0.98
N ILE A 2 0.95 14.79 1.87
CA ILE A 2 1.29 14.95 3.29
C ILE A 2 2.56 14.16 3.56
N ASP A 3 3.46 14.71 4.38
CA ASP A 3 4.68 14.03 4.82
C ASP A 3 4.34 12.88 5.78
N CYS A 4 5.21 11.90 5.94
CA CYS A 4 5.06 10.87 6.95
C CYS A 4 5.48 11.37 8.34
N LYS A 5 5.08 10.66 9.37
CA LYS A 5 5.51 10.88 10.74
C LYS A 5 7.02 10.62 10.85
N SER A 6 7.70 11.40 11.68
CA SER A 6 9.14 11.21 11.88
C SER A 6 9.46 9.79 12.38
N GLY A 7 10.37 9.12 11.71
CA GLY A 7 10.80 7.76 12.06
C GLY A 7 9.78 6.65 11.76
N SER A 8 8.71 6.95 11.04
CA SER A 8 7.66 5.99 10.67
C SER A 8 7.29 6.09 9.20
N PHE A 9 6.78 4.98 8.63
CA PHE A 9 6.18 4.97 7.30
C PHE A 9 4.71 5.42 7.31
N GLU A 10 4.12 5.64 8.47
CA GLU A 10 2.76 6.15 8.61
C GLU A 10 2.65 7.62 8.18
N MET A 11 1.49 7.98 7.65
CA MET A 11 1.13 9.37 7.40
C MET A 11 1.20 10.20 8.70
N ASP A 12 1.65 11.43 8.62
CA ASP A 12 1.55 12.39 9.73
C ASP A 12 0.09 12.88 9.82
N TYR A 13 -0.66 12.30 10.74
CA TYR A 13 -2.10 12.58 10.89
C TYR A 13 -2.38 14.02 11.34
N ASP A 14 -1.49 14.63 12.11
CA ASP A 14 -1.66 16.02 12.56
C ASP A 14 -1.44 16.99 11.39
N LYS A 15 -0.43 16.73 10.54
CA LYS A 15 -0.25 17.47 9.29
C LYS A 15 -1.39 17.23 8.30
N MET A 16 -1.93 16.01 8.24
CA MET A 16 -3.08 15.69 7.42
C MET A 16 -4.29 16.51 7.86
N GLU A 17 -4.61 16.54 9.14
CA GLU A 17 -5.72 17.32 9.68
C GLU A 17 -5.54 18.83 9.40
N ALA A 18 -4.35 19.38 9.66
CA ALA A 18 -4.05 20.79 9.42
C ALA A 18 -4.14 21.19 7.92
N ALA A 19 -3.99 20.23 7.00
CA ALA A 19 -4.09 20.47 5.56
C ALA A 19 -5.52 20.45 5.02
N ILE A 20 -6.51 19.98 5.82
CA ILE A 20 -7.92 19.95 5.41
C ILE A 20 -8.42 21.39 5.28
N ASN A 21 -9.03 21.71 4.13
CA ASN A 21 -9.61 23.01 3.84
C ASN A 21 -10.84 22.85 2.94
N HIS A 22 -11.51 23.97 2.60
CA HIS A 22 -12.72 23.96 1.77
C HIS A 22 -12.56 23.33 0.37
N ASN A 23 -11.35 23.20 -0.14
CA ASN A 23 -11.06 22.52 -1.41
C ASN A 23 -10.83 21.02 -1.23
N THR A 24 -10.59 20.53 -0.02
CA THR A 24 -10.35 19.13 0.26
C THR A 24 -11.66 18.35 0.08
N LYS A 25 -11.68 17.37 -0.82
CA LYS A 25 -12.86 16.54 -1.11
C LYS A 25 -12.65 15.09 -0.70
N ALA A 26 -11.42 14.60 -0.77
CA ALA A 26 -11.06 13.27 -0.35
C ALA A 26 -9.69 13.24 0.31
N ILE A 27 -9.49 12.29 1.22
CA ILE A 27 -8.20 11.87 1.76
C ILE A 27 -7.94 10.46 1.23
N ILE A 28 -6.73 10.23 0.70
CA ILE A 28 -6.33 8.94 0.15
C ILE A 28 -5.15 8.42 0.99
N PRO A 29 -5.41 7.74 2.12
CA PRO A 29 -4.38 7.04 2.87
C PRO A 29 -3.92 5.81 2.10
N VAL A 30 -2.62 5.51 2.18
CA VAL A 30 -2.02 4.32 1.57
C VAL A 30 -1.67 3.32 2.67
N ASP A 31 -2.27 2.14 2.62
CA ASP A 31 -2.01 1.03 3.54
C ASP A 31 -0.70 0.32 3.14
N LEU A 32 0.41 1.05 3.30
CA LEU A 32 1.73 0.67 2.79
C LEU A 32 2.22 -0.66 3.38
N ALA A 33 2.78 -1.52 2.51
CA ALA A 33 3.27 -2.86 2.87
C ALA A 33 2.19 -3.78 3.47
N GLY A 34 0.92 -3.36 3.41
CA GLY A 34 -0.23 -4.07 3.97
C GLY A 34 -0.52 -3.73 5.43
N VAL A 35 0.13 -2.72 5.99
CA VAL A 35 -0.19 -2.17 7.32
C VAL A 35 -1.29 -1.14 7.17
N ILE A 36 -2.44 -1.41 7.77
CA ILE A 36 -3.60 -0.52 7.72
C ILE A 36 -3.33 0.75 8.52
N CYS A 37 -3.56 1.92 7.89
CA CYS A 37 -3.46 3.23 8.53
C CYS A 37 -4.37 3.34 9.76
N ASP A 38 -4.10 4.32 10.63
CA ASP A 38 -4.98 4.63 11.75
C ASP A 38 -6.21 5.41 11.27
N TYR A 39 -7.20 4.67 10.79
CA TYR A 39 -8.45 5.25 10.29
C TYR A 39 -9.28 5.91 11.36
N ASP A 40 -9.15 5.54 12.63
CA ASP A 40 -9.84 6.22 13.72
C ASP A 40 -9.37 7.67 13.80
N ARG A 41 -8.05 7.90 13.77
CA ARG A 41 -7.49 9.26 13.73
C ARG A 41 -7.87 10.02 12.46
N ILE A 42 -7.95 9.34 11.31
CA ILE A 42 -8.36 9.98 10.06
C ILE A 42 -9.82 10.44 10.16
N PHE A 43 -10.73 9.58 10.61
CA PHE A 43 -12.15 9.92 10.75
C PHE A 43 -12.39 10.97 11.82
N GLU A 44 -11.69 10.92 12.96
CA GLU A 44 -11.75 11.97 13.98
C GLU A 44 -11.33 13.34 13.42
N ALA A 45 -10.24 13.40 12.65
CA ALA A 45 -9.79 14.63 12.01
C ALA A 45 -10.82 15.14 10.99
N VAL A 46 -11.38 14.25 10.19
CA VAL A 46 -12.43 14.58 9.20
C VAL A 46 -13.67 15.14 9.88
N GLU A 47 -14.11 14.57 11.03
CA GLU A 47 -15.26 15.10 11.79
C GLU A 47 -14.94 16.45 12.43
N ARG A 48 -13.75 16.64 13.04
CA ARG A 48 -13.34 17.94 13.60
C ARG A 48 -13.32 19.05 12.54
N GLN A 49 -12.95 18.71 11.30
CA GLN A 49 -12.85 19.65 10.18
C GLN A 49 -14.11 19.73 9.31
N LYS A 50 -15.22 19.12 9.73
CA LYS A 50 -16.48 19.06 8.96
C LYS A 50 -17.03 20.43 8.60
N SER A 51 -16.89 21.43 9.47
CA SER A 51 -17.39 22.78 9.26
C SER A 51 -16.70 23.52 8.09
N VAL A 52 -15.48 23.15 7.72
CA VAL A 52 -14.77 23.77 6.59
C VAL A 52 -15.09 23.08 5.25
N PHE A 53 -15.72 21.90 5.30
CA PHE A 53 -16.05 21.14 4.10
C PHE A 53 -17.13 21.86 3.27
N LYS A 54 -16.91 21.96 1.96
CA LYS A 54 -17.88 22.52 1.00
C LYS A 54 -18.14 21.51 -0.09
N PRO A 55 -19.32 20.87 -0.12
CA PRO A 55 -19.65 19.90 -1.16
C PRO A 55 -19.74 20.58 -2.54
N LYS A 56 -19.52 19.79 -3.61
CA LYS A 56 -19.62 20.21 -5.01
C LYS A 56 -20.65 19.42 -5.81
N ASN A 57 -21.20 18.36 -5.23
CA ASN A 57 -22.24 17.51 -5.83
C ASN A 57 -23.06 16.82 -4.73
N GLU A 58 -24.16 16.24 -5.13
CA GLU A 58 -25.13 15.58 -4.24
C GLU A 58 -24.52 14.45 -3.38
N ILE A 59 -23.59 13.66 -3.93
CA ILE A 59 -22.90 12.61 -3.17
C ILE A 59 -22.08 13.21 -2.04
N GLN A 60 -21.33 14.28 -2.32
CA GLN A 60 -20.56 14.98 -1.30
C GLN A 60 -21.44 15.68 -0.27
N GLU A 61 -22.62 16.16 -0.66
CA GLU A 61 -23.65 16.70 0.27
C GLU A 61 -24.15 15.62 1.23
N LYS A 62 -24.46 14.42 0.71
CA LYS A 62 -24.87 13.27 1.51
C LYS A 62 -23.81 12.80 2.51
N PHE A 63 -22.54 12.79 2.11
CA PHE A 63 -21.43 12.52 3.04
C PHE A 63 -21.31 13.63 4.09
N GLY A 64 -21.54 14.89 3.71
CA GLY A 64 -21.44 16.07 4.60
C GLY A 64 -20.04 16.29 5.20
N ARG A 65 -19.01 15.60 4.71
CA ARG A 65 -17.61 15.65 5.14
C ARG A 65 -16.66 15.20 4.05
N VAL A 66 -15.37 15.36 4.29
CA VAL A 66 -14.32 14.81 3.43
C VAL A 66 -14.44 13.28 3.36
N ILE A 67 -14.37 12.74 2.16
CA ILE A 67 -14.47 11.29 1.88
C ILE A 67 -13.11 10.63 2.15
N VAL A 68 -13.10 9.45 2.76
CA VAL A 68 -11.89 8.67 3.00
C VAL A 68 -11.85 7.51 2.02
N MET A 69 -10.84 7.52 1.12
CA MET A 69 -10.65 6.54 0.05
C MET A 69 -9.34 5.80 0.25
N ALA A 70 -9.38 4.60 0.80
CA ALA A 70 -8.18 3.80 1.05
C ALA A 70 -7.51 3.32 -0.25
N ASP A 71 -6.21 3.57 -0.38
CA ASP A 71 -5.36 2.80 -1.27
C ASP A 71 -4.92 1.51 -0.54
N GLY A 72 -5.74 0.47 -0.69
CA GLY A 72 -5.53 -0.86 -0.13
C GLY A 72 -4.75 -1.79 -1.05
N ALA A 73 -4.02 -1.24 -2.06
CA ALA A 73 -3.28 -2.05 -3.04
C ALA A 73 -2.31 -3.08 -2.45
N HIS A 74 -1.88 -2.88 -1.21
CA HIS A 74 -1.03 -3.81 -0.45
C HIS A 74 -1.78 -4.55 0.67
N ALA A 75 -3.03 -4.20 0.97
CA ALA A 75 -3.65 -4.53 2.25
C ALA A 75 -4.82 -5.54 2.14
N PHE A 76 -4.99 -6.20 0.99
CA PHE A 76 -6.00 -7.26 0.88
C PHE A 76 -5.75 -8.35 1.94
N GLY A 77 -6.76 -8.64 2.78
CA GLY A 77 -6.67 -9.57 3.90
C GLY A 77 -6.03 -9.03 5.20
N ALA A 78 -5.51 -7.80 5.19
CA ALA A 78 -5.05 -7.15 6.42
C ALA A 78 -6.23 -6.84 7.37
N ARG A 79 -5.94 -6.79 8.68
CA ARG A 79 -6.93 -6.50 9.71
C ARG A 79 -6.44 -5.43 10.67
N ARG A 80 -7.35 -4.58 11.13
CA ARG A 80 -7.14 -3.62 12.21
C ARG A 80 -8.35 -3.60 13.15
N LYS A 81 -8.15 -3.76 14.45
CA LYS A 81 -9.21 -3.82 15.48
C LYS A 81 -10.36 -4.77 15.09
N GLY A 82 -10.01 -5.94 14.56
CA GLY A 82 -10.95 -6.99 14.14
C GLY A 82 -11.60 -6.78 12.77
N LYS A 83 -11.52 -5.58 12.17
CA LYS A 83 -12.07 -5.27 10.85
C LYS A 83 -11.05 -5.54 9.74
N MET A 84 -11.52 -6.03 8.61
CA MET A 84 -10.69 -6.19 7.41
C MET A 84 -10.46 -4.85 6.70
N CYS A 85 -9.34 -4.73 6.01
CA CYS A 85 -9.19 -3.69 4.98
C CYS A 85 -10.34 -3.83 3.97
N GLY A 86 -11.00 -2.72 3.65
CA GLY A 86 -12.23 -2.71 2.86
C GLY A 86 -13.51 -2.46 3.67
N GLU A 87 -13.49 -2.77 4.98
CA GLU A 87 -14.64 -2.51 5.88
C GLU A 87 -14.54 -1.16 6.61
N ILE A 88 -13.40 -0.47 6.53
CA ILE A 88 -13.09 0.66 7.42
C ILE A 88 -13.29 2.00 6.71
N ALA A 89 -12.64 2.23 5.58
CA ALA A 89 -12.75 3.46 4.81
C ALA A 89 -14.11 3.57 4.08
N ASP A 90 -14.48 4.77 3.62
CA ASP A 90 -15.71 4.93 2.84
C ASP A 90 -15.64 4.15 1.53
N PHE A 91 -14.47 4.21 0.87
CA PHE A 91 -14.13 3.43 -0.32
C PHE A 91 -12.73 2.83 -0.15
N THR A 92 -12.52 1.65 -0.70
CA THR A 92 -11.20 0.99 -0.71
C THR A 92 -10.93 0.40 -2.09
N ASN A 93 -9.72 0.64 -2.61
CA ASN A 93 -9.27 0.07 -3.86
C ASN A 93 -8.17 -0.97 -3.59
N PHE A 94 -8.34 -2.16 -4.16
CA PHE A 94 -7.35 -3.24 -4.12
C PHE A 94 -6.71 -3.44 -5.48
N SER A 95 -5.44 -3.86 -5.47
CA SER A 95 -4.72 -4.28 -6.66
C SER A 95 -4.51 -5.79 -6.66
N PHE A 96 -4.75 -6.42 -7.80
CA PHE A 96 -4.44 -7.83 -8.07
C PHE A 96 -3.40 -7.97 -9.18
N HIS A 97 -2.54 -6.94 -9.34
CA HIS A 97 -1.38 -7.00 -10.23
C HIS A 97 -0.45 -8.16 -9.86
N ALA A 98 0.35 -8.63 -10.82
CA ALA A 98 1.20 -9.82 -10.71
C ALA A 98 2.06 -9.90 -9.43
N VAL A 99 2.54 -8.77 -8.91
CA VAL A 99 3.41 -8.72 -7.71
C VAL A 99 2.67 -8.71 -6.39
N LYS A 100 1.33 -8.66 -6.39
CA LYS A 100 0.53 -8.59 -5.16
C LYS A 100 0.37 -9.97 -4.51
N ASN A 101 0.00 -9.96 -3.22
CA ASN A 101 -0.21 -11.20 -2.45
C ASN A 101 -1.30 -12.09 -3.06
N MET A 102 -2.41 -11.49 -3.45
CA MET A 102 -3.42 -12.08 -4.30
C MET A 102 -3.26 -11.49 -5.70
N THR A 103 -3.19 -12.33 -6.72
CA THR A 103 -2.99 -11.85 -8.08
C THR A 103 -3.94 -12.50 -9.09
N THR A 104 -4.33 -11.70 -10.07
CA THR A 104 -5.01 -12.15 -11.30
C THR A 104 -4.15 -11.82 -12.54
N ALA A 105 -2.83 -11.70 -12.37
CA ALA A 105 -1.86 -11.12 -13.31
C ALA A 105 -2.08 -9.60 -13.46
N GLU A 106 -3.21 -9.18 -13.94
CA GLU A 106 -3.72 -7.81 -13.92
C GLU A 106 -5.15 -7.80 -13.37
N GLY A 107 -5.48 -6.82 -12.56
CA GLY A 107 -6.80 -6.67 -11.98
C GLY A 107 -6.81 -5.85 -10.71
N GLY A 108 -8.00 -5.71 -10.15
CA GLY A 108 -8.26 -5.03 -8.90
C GLY A 108 -9.73 -5.12 -8.52
N ALA A 109 -10.05 -4.60 -7.36
CA ALA A 109 -11.42 -4.45 -6.89
C ALA A 109 -11.60 -3.10 -6.19
N ALA A 110 -12.76 -2.50 -6.37
CA ALA A 110 -13.22 -1.37 -5.61
C ALA A 110 -14.38 -1.81 -4.73
N VAL A 111 -14.29 -1.50 -3.44
CA VAL A 111 -15.36 -1.77 -2.47
C VAL A 111 -15.72 -0.49 -1.73
N HIS A 112 -16.90 -0.44 -1.15
CA HIS A 112 -17.35 0.67 -0.34
C HIS A 112 -17.98 0.17 0.96
N ARG A 113 -17.93 1.02 1.97
CA ARG A 113 -18.65 0.76 3.22
C ARG A 113 -20.12 1.08 3.02
N PRO A 114 -21.06 0.24 3.51
CA PRO A 114 -22.49 0.53 3.46
C PRO A 114 -22.83 1.86 4.14
N HIS A 115 -23.71 2.64 3.53
CA HIS A 115 -24.32 3.84 4.08
C HIS A 115 -25.83 3.78 3.87
N GLU A 116 -26.65 4.13 4.87
CA GLU A 116 -28.12 4.04 4.80
C GLU A 116 -28.76 4.81 3.63
N TRP A 117 -28.08 5.88 3.17
CA TRP A 117 -28.53 6.71 2.06
C TRP A 117 -27.94 6.29 0.70
N LEU A 118 -27.09 5.27 0.65
CA LEU A 118 -26.40 4.81 -0.55
C LEU A 118 -27.05 3.49 -1.00
N ASP A 119 -27.68 3.51 -2.16
CA ASP A 119 -28.20 2.30 -2.78
C ASP A 119 -27.04 1.49 -3.39
N GLU A 120 -26.88 0.25 -2.93
CA GLU A 120 -25.80 -0.63 -3.37
C GLU A 120 -25.91 -0.99 -4.85
N ASP A 121 -27.12 -1.18 -5.36
CA ASP A 121 -27.37 -1.46 -6.78
C ASP A 121 -26.99 -0.27 -7.66
N ASP A 122 -27.23 0.96 -7.19
CA ASP A 122 -26.86 2.16 -7.93
C ASP A 122 -25.34 2.36 -7.94
N ILE A 123 -24.64 2.11 -6.85
CA ILE A 123 -23.17 2.12 -6.81
C ILE A 123 -22.59 1.04 -7.73
N TYR A 124 -23.13 -0.17 -7.68
CA TYR A 124 -22.70 -1.24 -8.58
C TYR A 124 -22.88 -0.85 -10.05
N LYS A 125 -24.04 -0.30 -10.41
CA LYS A 125 -24.29 0.23 -11.77
C LYS A 125 -23.29 1.31 -12.16
N GLN A 126 -22.93 2.23 -11.25
CA GLN A 126 -21.91 3.24 -11.51
C GLN A 126 -20.53 2.62 -11.75
N TYR A 127 -20.10 1.64 -10.96
CA TYR A 127 -18.86 0.92 -11.20
C TYR A 127 -18.85 0.20 -12.56
N MET A 128 -19.97 -0.41 -12.94
CA MET A 128 -20.14 -1.05 -14.25
C MET A 128 -20.04 -0.04 -15.39
N LEU A 129 -20.72 1.10 -15.31
CA LEU A 129 -20.63 2.16 -16.31
C LEU A 129 -19.20 2.70 -16.45
N LEU A 130 -18.54 3.00 -15.32
CA LEU A 130 -17.16 3.52 -15.27
C LEU A 130 -16.15 2.54 -15.85
N SER A 131 -16.32 1.24 -15.61
CA SER A 131 -15.37 0.20 -16.03
C SER A 131 -15.63 -0.34 -17.44
N LEU A 132 -16.84 -0.13 -17.98
CA LEU A 132 -17.30 -0.68 -19.27
C LEU A 132 -17.70 0.44 -20.26
N HIS A 133 -16.86 1.44 -20.42
CA HIS A 133 -16.96 2.60 -21.34
C HIS A 133 -18.35 3.30 -21.36
N GLY A 134 -19.01 3.37 -20.21
CA GLY A 134 -20.33 4.02 -20.10
C GLY A 134 -21.49 3.24 -20.69
N GLN A 135 -21.32 1.95 -20.97
CA GLN A 135 -22.30 1.12 -21.62
C GLN A 135 -23.34 0.61 -20.61
N THR A 136 -24.64 0.74 -20.95
CA THR A 136 -25.77 0.42 -20.07
C THR A 136 -26.03 -1.08 -19.88
N LYS A 137 -25.48 -1.95 -20.75
CA LYS A 137 -25.62 -3.40 -20.67
C LYS A 137 -24.28 -4.10 -20.84
N ASP A 138 -24.01 -5.09 -20.01
CA ASP A 138 -22.90 -6.00 -20.15
C ASP A 138 -23.15 -7.08 -21.23
N ALA A 139 -22.16 -7.93 -21.48
CA ALA A 139 -22.25 -8.99 -22.47
C ALA A 139 -23.35 -10.02 -22.13
N TYR A 140 -23.54 -10.33 -20.85
CA TYR A 140 -24.55 -11.29 -20.40
C TYR A 140 -25.98 -10.77 -20.65
N GLN A 141 -26.22 -9.50 -20.36
CA GLN A 141 -27.50 -8.85 -20.59
C GLN A 141 -27.86 -8.74 -22.08
N LYS A 142 -26.83 -8.50 -22.95
CA LYS A 142 -27.00 -8.44 -24.41
C LYS A 142 -27.32 -9.79 -25.04
N ASN A 143 -26.88 -10.89 -24.44
CA ASN A 143 -27.15 -12.24 -24.96
C ASN A 143 -28.55 -12.77 -24.66
N LYS A 144 -29.38 -12.02 -23.91
CA LYS A 144 -30.83 -12.37 -23.74
C LYS A 144 -31.59 -12.12 -25.04
N VAL A 145 -32.59 -12.92 -25.28
CA VAL A 145 -33.46 -12.80 -26.47
C VAL A 145 -34.03 -11.38 -26.59
N ALA A 146 -33.92 -10.77 -27.75
CA ALA A 146 -34.37 -9.41 -28.08
C ALA A 146 -33.69 -8.27 -27.24
N SER A 147 -32.47 -8.51 -26.74
CA SER A 147 -31.78 -7.60 -25.83
C SER A 147 -30.48 -6.96 -26.44
N TRP A 148 -30.40 -6.89 -27.79
CA TRP A 148 -29.20 -6.35 -28.46
C TRP A 148 -29.02 -4.84 -28.26
N GLU A 149 -30.12 -4.09 -28.09
CA GLU A 149 -30.05 -2.63 -27.95
C GLU A 149 -29.46 -2.23 -26.61
N TYR A 150 -28.49 -1.34 -26.65
CA TYR A 150 -27.84 -0.74 -25.50
C TYR A 150 -27.49 0.72 -25.82
N ASP A 151 -27.20 1.50 -24.78
CA ASP A 151 -26.74 2.88 -24.92
C ASP A 151 -25.35 3.03 -24.30
N VAL A 152 -24.61 4.06 -24.74
CA VAL A 152 -23.37 4.54 -24.12
C VAL A 152 -23.70 5.93 -23.58
N VAL A 153 -23.99 6.00 -22.28
CA VAL A 153 -24.53 7.19 -21.63
C VAL A 153 -23.44 8.25 -21.32
N ASP A 154 -22.16 7.83 -21.30
CA ASP A 154 -21.01 8.71 -21.11
C ASP A 154 -19.72 8.06 -21.63
N THR A 155 -18.69 8.86 -21.89
CA THR A 155 -17.37 8.38 -22.29
C THR A 155 -16.54 7.99 -21.07
N GLN A 156 -16.43 6.70 -20.81
CA GLN A 156 -15.78 6.14 -19.62
C GLN A 156 -14.63 5.18 -19.96
N TYR A 157 -14.00 4.60 -18.95
CA TYR A 157 -12.88 3.70 -19.10
C TYR A 157 -13.31 2.31 -19.61
N LYS A 158 -12.36 1.56 -20.16
CA LYS A 158 -12.50 0.13 -20.44
C LYS A 158 -11.51 -0.62 -19.57
N CYS A 159 -11.93 -1.01 -18.37
CA CYS A 159 -11.07 -1.63 -17.36
C CYS A 159 -11.77 -2.76 -16.58
N ASN A 160 -12.82 -3.35 -17.15
CA ASN A 160 -13.44 -4.54 -16.57
C ASN A 160 -12.50 -5.74 -16.60
N MET A 161 -12.54 -6.57 -15.55
CA MET A 161 -11.75 -7.79 -15.47
C MET A 161 -12.30 -8.85 -16.45
N PRO A 162 -11.47 -9.44 -17.34
CA PRO A 162 -11.87 -10.59 -18.16
C PRO A 162 -12.08 -11.85 -17.30
N ASP A 163 -13.01 -12.71 -17.71
CA ASP A 163 -13.37 -13.94 -16.98
C ASP A 163 -12.16 -14.88 -16.75
N VAL A 164 -11.22 -14.95 -17.71
CA VAL A 164 -9.98 -15.73 -17.56
C VAL A 164 -9.16 -15.26 -16.36
N LEU A 165 -9.04 -13.93 -16.16
CA LEU A 165 -8.33 -13.37 -15.01
C LEU A 165 -9.14 -13.53 -13.73
N ALA A 166 -10.46 -13.38 -13.80
CA ALA A 166 -11.35 -13.62 -12.66
C ALA A 166 -11.28 -15.07 -12.17
N ALA A 167 -11.17 -16.05 -13.07
CA ALA A 167 -11.00 -17.46 -12.72
C ALA A 167 -9.69 -17.70 -11.93
N LEU A 168 -8.58 -17.05 -12.30
CA LEU A 168 -7.35 -17.08 -11.50
C LEU A 168 -7.60 -16.51 -10.09
N GLY A 169 -8.34 -15.41 -9.99
CA GLY A 169 -8.71 -14.79 -8.71
C GLY A 169 -9.49 -15.73 -7.81
N VAL A 170 -10.47 -16.47 -8.34
CA VAL A 170 -11.25 -17.46 -7.57
C VAL A 170 -10.32 -18.52 -6.94
N VAL A 171 -9.40 -19.09 -7.71
CA VAL A 171 -8.44 -20.08 -7.20
C VAL A 171 -7.47 -19.48 -6.18
N GLN A 172 -6.99 -18.25 -6.42
CA GLN A 172 -6.14 -17.54 -5.47
C GLN A 172 -6.88 -17.29 -4.14
N LEU A 173 -8.14 -16.86 -4.20
CA LEU A 173 -8.95 -16.56 -3.02
C LEU A 173 -9.17 -17.81 -2.15
N GLN A 174 -9.41 -18.98 -2.75
CA GLN A 174 -9.60 -20.24 -2.02
C GLN A 174 -8.40 -20.63 -1.17
N ARG A 175 -7.19 -20.21 -1.53
CA ARG A 175 -5.93 -20.52 -0.83
C ARG A 175 -5.34 -19.30 -0.11
N TYR A 176 -6.03 -18.17 -0.11
CA TYR A 176 -5.45 -16.89 0.28
C TYR A 176 -5.05 -16.83 1.76
N GLU A 177 -5.83 -17.45 2.66
CA GLU A 177 -5.46 -17.50 4.09
C GLU A 177 -4.11 -18.22 4.30
N LYS A 178 -3.85 -19.31 3.59
CA LYS A 178 -2.54 -20.02 3.64
C LYS A 178 -1.40 -19.14 3.10
N ILE A 179 -1.69 -18.30 2.10
CA ILE A 179 -0.72 -17.32 1.57
C ILE A 179 -0.37 -16.29 2.64
N LEU A 180 -1.36 -15.76 3.36
CA LEU A 180 -1.12 -14.82 4.45
C LEU A 180 -0.37 -15.47 5.61
N GLU A 181 -0.74 -16.69 6.02
CA GLU A 181 -0.06 -17.44 7.08
C GLU A 181 1.43 -17.63 6.75
N ARG A 182 1.76 -18.11 5.54
CA ARG A 182 3.15 -18.30 5.12
C ARG A 182 3.96 -17.02 5.15
N ARG A 183 3.39 -15.91 4.69
CA ARG A 183 4.05 -14.60 4.76
C ARG A 183 4.35 -14.19 6.20
N HIS A 184 3.41 -14.39 7.10
CA HIS A 184 3.61 -14.09 8.53
C HIS A 184 4.60 -15.03 9.20
N GLU A 185 4.72 -16.30 8.78
CA GLU A 185 5.79 -17.20 9.24
C GLU A 185 7.16 -16.62 8.88
N LEU A 186 7.38 -16.29 7.62
CA LEU A 186 8.64 -15.69 7.16
C LEU A 186 8.95 -14.36 7.88
N ILE A 187 7.95 -13.51 8.10
CA ILE A 187 8.10 -12.26 8.86
C ILE A 187 8.55 -12.55 10.30
N ARG A 188 7.96 -13.55 10.97
CA ARG A 188 8.37 -13.93 12.33
C ARG A 188 9.82 -14.41 12.38
N VAL A 189 10.24 -15.22 11.40
CA VAL A 189 11.63 -15.67 11.30
C VAL A 189 12.58 -14.49 11.11
N TYR A 190 12.28 -13.60 10.17
CA TYR A 190 13.07 -12.37 9.96
C TYR A 190 13.13 -11.50 11.21
N ASN A 191 12.02 -11.26 11.88
CA ASN A 191 11.96 -10.42 13.08
C ASN A 191 12.80 -11.00 14.22
N GLU A 192 12.74 -12.32 14.44
CA GLU A 192 13.54 -12.99 15.48
C GLU A 192 15.02 -12.90 15.19
N GLU A 193 15.43 -13.15 13.95
CA GLU A 193 16.82 -13.16 13.53
C GLU A 193 17.48 -11.78 13.44
N PHE A 194 16.66 -10.75 13.28
CA PHE A 194 17.14 -9.37 13.13
C PHE A 194 16.94 -8.51 14.39
N LYS A 195 16.37 -9.03 15.46
CA LYS A 195 16.00 -8.26 16.67
C LYS A 195 17.16 -7.51 17.31
N ASP A 196 18.36 -8.08 17.24
CA ASP A 196 19.57 -7.52 17.85
C ASP A 196 20.44 -6.70 16.88
N LEU A 197 20.00 -6.54 15.62
CA LEU A 197 20.69 -5.77 14.62
C LEU A 197 20.37 -4.28 14.73
N PRO A 198 21.31 -3.37 14.38
CA PRO A 198 21.10 -1.92 14.43
C PRO A 198 20.24 -1.42 13.26
N ILE A 199 19.08 -2.01 13.08
CA ILE A 199 18.10 -1.69 12.05
C ILE A 199 16.72 -1.46 12.66
N GLN A 200 15.85 -0.82 11.92
CA GLN A 200 14.42 -0.73 12.21
C GLN A 200 13.67 -1.59 11.19
N VAL A 201 12.73 -2.39 11.65
CA VAL A 201 11.82 -3.15 10.81
C VAL A 201 10.41 -2.59 10.91
N LEU A 202 9.58 -2.87 9.89
CA LEU A 202 8.16 -2.50 9.93
C LEU A 202 7.43 -3.44 10.88
N ASN A 203 6.58 -2.87 11.75
CA ASN A 203 5.70 -3.68 12.60
C ASN A 203 4.55 -4.25 11.76
N HIS A 204 4.48 -5.58 11.64
CA HIS A 204 3.46 -6.27 10.86
C HIS A 204 2.30 -6.81 11.69
N CYS A 205 2.47 -6.91 13.00
CA CYS A 205 1.47 -7.49 13.88
C CYS A 205 1.63 -6.99 15.31
N ASP A 206 0.53 -6.52 15.90
CA ASP A 206 0.40 -6.25 17.33
C ASP A 206 -1.03 -6.62 17.78
N GLU A 207 -1.42 -6.20 18.98
CA GLU A 207 -2.77 -6.45 19.54
C GLU A 207 -3.90 -5.83 18.70
N ASN A 208 -3.61 -4.77 17.96
CA ASN A 208 -4.59 -3.99 17.21
C ASN A 208 -4.59 -4.25 15.71
N HIS A 209 -3.49 -4.76 15.16
CA HIS A 209 -3.41 -4.98 13.72
C HIS A 209 -2.62 -6.23 13.32
N ARG A 210 -3.00 -6.81 12.20
CA ARG A 210 -2.26 -7.80 11.43
C ARG A 210 -2.21 -7.34 9.98
N SER A 211 -1.02 -7.04 9.49
CA SER A 211 -0.82 -6.63 8.09
C SER A 211 -1.11 -7.78 7.12
N SER A 212 -1.17 -7.51 5.82
CA SER A 212 -1.18 -8.56 4.79
C SER A 212 0.22 -9.19 4.58
N GLY A 213 1.27 -8.66 5.21
CA GLY A 213 2.63 -9.13 5.02
C GLY A 213 3.13 -8.91 3.59
N HIS A 214 2.77 -7.80 2.94
CA HIS A 214 3.09 -7.61 1.52
C HIS A 214 4.57 -7.34 1.26
N LEU A 215 5.22 -6.46 2.04
CA LEU A 215 6.63 -6.10 1.91
C LEU A 215 7.32 -6.16 3.26
N TYR A 216 8.56 -6.63 3.33
CA TYR A 216 9.37 -6.60 4.54
C TYR A 216 10.43 -5.51 4.42
N PHE A 217 10.24 -4.42 5.13
CA PHE A 217 11.15 -3.28 5.15
C PHE A 217 12.18 -3.40 6.27
N VAL A 218 13.42 -3.15 5.92
CA VAL A 218 14.49 -2.85 6.88
C VAL A 218 15.01 -1.44 6.66
N ARG A 219 15.42 -0.78 7.71
CA ARG A 219 15.89 0.58 7.67
C ARG A 219 17.18 0.73 8.47
N PHE A 220 18.20 1.26 7.85
CA PHE A 220 19.52 1.49 8.45
C PHE A 220 19.54 2.85 9.16
N ILE A 221 19.27 2.86 10.48
CA ILE A 221 19.14 4.09 11.26
C ILE A 221 20.43 4.91 11.19
N GLY A 222 20.30 6.22 10.88
CA GLY A 222 21.43 7.15 10.80
C GLY A 222 22.30 6.99 9.54
N LYS A 223 21.97 6.08 8.63
CA LYS A 223 22.69 5.91 7.36
C LYS A 223 22.00 6.68 6.24
N ASP A 224 22.73 6.89 5.15
CA ASP A 224 22.32 7.58 3.94
C ASP A 224 22.00 6.62 2.78
N ASP A 225 21.75 7.17 1.62
CA ASP A 225 21.47 6.41 0.40
C ASP A 225 22.71 5.77 -0.22
N GLU A 226 23.91 6.31 0.01
CA GLU A 226 25.17 5.69 -0.42
C GLU A 226 25.38 4.38 0.34
N TYR A 227 25.24 4.39 1.67
CA TYR A 227 25.31 3.18 2.49
C TYR A 227 24.26 2.13 2.04
N ARG A 228 22.99 2.55 1.86
CA ARG A 228 21.92 1.68 1.40
C ARG A 228 22.24 1.07 0.03
N ASN A 229 22.74 1.88 -0.92
CA ASN A 229 23.05 1.40 -2.26
C ASN A 229 24.24 0.43 -2.25
N LYS A 230 25.26 0.69 -1.45
CA LYS A 230 26.37 -0.26 -1.25
C LYS A 230 25.86 -1.58 -0.69
N PHE A 231 25.03 -1.52 0.35
CA PHE A 231 24.43 -2.72 0.95
C PHE A 231 23.55 -3.49 -0.04
N TYR A 232 22.72 -2.79 -0.82
CA TYR A 232 21.92 -3.37 -1.90
C TYR A 232 22.77 -4.16 -2.90
N ASN A 233 23.90 -3.57 -3.35
CA ASN A 233 24.80 -4.23 -4.29
C ASN A 233 25.46 -5.47 -3.66
N MET A 234 25.89 -5.39 -2.41
CA MET A 234 26.47 -6.54 -1.70
C MET A 234 25.48 -7.70 -1.57
N MET A 235 24.21 -7.43 -1.27
CA MET A 235 23.15 -8.45 -1.26
C MET A 235 22.98 -9.10 -2.65
N ALA A 236 22.94 -8.27 -3.70
CA ALA A 236 22.80 -8.73 -5.08
C ALA A 236 23.99 -9.57 -5.56
N GLU A 237 25.23 -9.17 -5.23
CA GLU A 237 26.47 -9.93 -5.51
C GLU A 237 26.47 -11.30 -4.85
N ASN A 238 25.77 -11.44 -3.72
CA ASN A 238 25.54 -12.72 -3.04
C ASN A 238 24.21 -13.38 -3.44
N GLY A 239 23.61 -13.02 -4.59
CA GLY A 239 22.43 -13.67 -5.14
C GLY A 239 21.10 -13.32 -4.46
N VAL A 240 21.07 -12.37 -3.53
CA VAL A 240 19.85 -11.93 -2.85
C VAL A 240 19.33 -10.64 -3.46
N MET A 241 18.24 -10.75 -4.23
CA MET A 241 17.62 -9.62 -4.92
C MET A 241 16.71 -8.83 -3.97
N CYS A 242 17.21 -7.70 -3.48
CA CYS A 242 16.46 -6.73 -2.70
C CYS A 242 15.75 -5.69 -3.59
N ASN A 243 14.97 -4.80 -3.00
CA ASN A 243 14.35 -3.67 -3.69
C ASN A 243 14.30 -2.43 -2.77
N VAL A 244 13.85 -1.30 -3.31
CA VAL A 244 13.57 -0.06 -2.57
C VAL A 244 12.14 0.39 -2.86
N HIS A 245 11.24 0.24 -1.91
CA HIS A 245 9.83 0.62 -2.02
C HIS A 245 9.50 1.80 -1.08
N PHE A 246 9.22 2.98 -1.59
CA PHE A 246 9.26 3.40 -2.99
C PHE A 246 10.05 4.71 -3.10
N LYS A 247 10.49 5.04 -4.31
CA LYS A 247 10.99 6.40 -4.55
C LYS A 247 9.84 7.38 -4.31
N PRO A 248 9.98 8.36 -3.39
CA PRO A 248 8.91 9.30 -3.06
C PRO A 248 8.35 10.02 -4.28
N LEU A 249 7.04 10.20 -4.33
CA LEU A 249 6.37 10.86 -5.46
C LEU A 249 6.99 12.23 -5.81
N PRO A 250 7.35 13.11 -4.85
CA PRO A 250 8.01 14.39 -5.16
C PRO A 250 9.36 14.27 -5.87
N MET A 251 9.99 13.08 -5.82
CA MET A 251 11.26 12.81 -6.53
C MET A 251 11.06 12.35 -7.97
N LEU A 252 9.83 11.99 -8.37
CA LEU A 252 9.51 11.55 -9.72
C LEU A 252 9.28 12.74 -10.65
N SER A 253 9.73 12.61 -11.92
CA SER A 253 9.71 13.70 -12.90
C SER A 253 8.32 14.30 -13.12
N ALA A 254 7.28 13.46 -13.15
CA ALA A 254 5.89 13.92 -13.32
C ALA A 254 5.41 14.83 -12.19
N TYR A 255 5.85 14.58 -10.96
CA TYR A 255 5.49 15.39 -9.79
C TYR A 255 6.36 16.63 -9.66
N LYS A 256 7.67 16.52 -9.98
CA LYS A 256 8.56 17.68 -10.06
C LYS A 256 8.04 18.72 -11.06
N LYS A 257 7.56 18.29 -12.23
CA LYS A 257 6.94 19.17 -13.23
C LYS A 257 5.69 19.88 -12.73
N ARG A 258 5.02 19.35 -11.70
CA ARG A 258 3.85 19.94 -11.02
C ARG A 258 4.23 20.82 -9.82
N GLY A 259 5.52 21.06 -9.59
CA GLY A 259 6.01 21.95 -8.54
C GLY A 259 6.28 21.27 -7.19
N PHE A 260 6.10 19.95 -7.06
CA PHE A 260 6.42 19.26 -5.81
C PHE A 260 7.94 19.13 -5.63
N LYS A 261 8.42 19.40 -4.41
CA LYS A 261 9.82 19.32 -4.03
C LYS A 261 9.98 18.37 -2.87
N ILE A 262 11.00 17.51 -2.91
CA ILE A 262 11.27 16.56 -1.81
C ILE A 262 11.67 17.26 -0.51
N SER A 263 12.22 18.47 -0.59
CA SER A 263 12.53 19.32 0.58
C SER A 263 11.33 19.61 1.46
N ASP A 264 10.12 19.59 0.89
CA ASP A 264 8.88 19.85 1.62
C ASP A 264 8.39 18.60 2.40
N TYR A 265 9.06 17.46 2.21
CA TYR A 265 8.75 16.14 2.79
C TYR A 265 9.99 15.51 3.44
N PRO A 266 10.60 16.16 4.44
CA PRO A 266 11.89 15.75 5.00
C PRO A 266 11.85 14.38 5.68
N ASN A 267 10.72 14.02 6.34
CA ASN A 267 10.57 12.72 6.97
C ASN A 267 10.50 11.61 5.92
N THR A 268 9.70 11.81 4.86
CA THR A 268 9.59 10.88 3.74
C THR A 268 10.95 10.64 3.08
N TYR A 269 11.75 11.70 2.86
CA TYR A 269 13.10 11.56 2.33
C TYR A 269 14.00 10.77 3.28
N ASN A 270 13.95 11.08 4.59
CA ASN A 270 14.74 10.38 5.59
C ASN A 270 14.37 8.89 5.70
N MET A 271 13.09 8.54 5.52
CA MET A 271 12.66 7.14 5.47
C MET A 271 13.16 6.43 4.21
N HIS A 272 13.09 7.09 3.05
CA HIS A 272 13.49 6.53 1.77
C HIS A 272 15.00 6.29 1.64
N LYS A 273 15.83 7.25 2.07
CA LYS A 273 17.29 7.23 1.79
C LYS A 273 18.00 6.01 2.36
N ASN A 274 17.49 5.43 3.45
CA ASN A 274 18.13 4.32 4.16
C ASN A 274 17.25 3.07 4.32
N GLN A 275 16.23 2.95 3.48
CA GLN A 275 15.30 1.81 3.49
C GLN A 275 15.68 0.80 2.40
N LEU A 276 15.57 -0.48 2.73
CA LEU A 276 15.71 -1.63 1.84
C LEU A 276 14.52 -2.57 2.05
N THR A 277 14.07 -3.23 0.99
CA THR A 277 13.04 -4.26 1.05
C THR A 277 13.66 -5.62 0.78
N LEU A 278 13.52 -6.54 1.72
CA LEU A 278 14.01 -7.91 1.60
C LEU A 278 13.02 -8.78 0.83
N PRO A 279 13.49 -9.88 0.21
CA PRO A 279 12.62 -10.86 -0.41
C PRO A 279 11.57 -11.39 0.57
N LEU A 280 10.31 -11.39 0.16
CA LEU A 280 9.19 -11.94 0.91
C LEU A 280 8.12 -12.43 -0.06
N ASN A 281 8.07 -13.73 -0.29
CA ASN A 281 7.02 -14.35 -1.11
C ASN A 281 6.75 -15.78 -0.65
N THR A 282 5.64 -16.36 -1.05
CA THR A 282 5.17 -17.67 -0.56
C THR A 282 5.82 -18.86 -1.24
N THR A 283 6.65 -18.64 -2.27
CA THR A 283 7.43 -19.71 -2.91
C THR A 283 8.79 -19.91 -2.25
N MET A 284 9.19 -19.01 -1.34
CA MET A 284 10.41 -19.16 -0.55
C MET A 284 10.28 -20.35 0.39
N SER A 285 11.25 -21.26 0.32
CA SER A 285 11.47 -22.29 1.32
C SER A 285 12.01 -21.69 2.62
N ASP A 286 12.10 -22.48 3.67
CA ASP A 286 12.79 -22.05 4.91
C ASP A 286 14.28 -21.86 4.66
N ASP A 287 14.90 -22.71 3.84
CA ASP A 287 16.31 -22.58 3.45
C ASP A 287 16.58 -21.28 2.68
N ASP A 288 15.66 -20.86 1.77
CA ASP A 288 15.77 -19.57 1.11
C ASP A 288 15.72 -18.40 2.10
N ALA A 289 14.82 -18.48 3.09
CA ALA A 289 14.69 -17.45 4.12
C ALA A 289 15.97 -17.38 4.99
N TRP A 290 16.52 -18.54 5.39
CA TRP A 290 17.79 -18.61 6.10
C TRP A 290 18.96 -18.09 5.28
N TYR A 291 19.00 -18.37 3.99
CA TYR A 291 20.03 -17.82 3.09
C TYR A 291 19.98 -16.29 3.03
N VAL A 292 18.79 -15.70 2.94
CA VAL A 292 18.61 -14.24 3.00
C VAL A 292 19.12 -13.68 4.32
N ILE A 293 18.78 -14.32 5.45
CA ILE A 293 19.16 -13.91 6.81
C ILE A 293 20.70 -13.91 6.97
N GLU A 294 21.35 -15.02 6.64
CA GLU A 294 22.79 -15.15 6.78
C GLU A 294 23.53 -14.18 5.89
N THR A 295 23.10 -14.02 4.63
CA THR A 295 23.66 -13.03 3.71
C THR A 295 23.52 -11.62 4.25
N PHE A 296 22.34 -11.28 4.80
CA PHE A 296 22.11 -9.96 5.40
C PHE A 296 23.01 -9.69 6.58
N LYS A 297 23.18 -10.66 7.50
CA LYS A 297 24.08 -10.57 8.66
C LYS A 297 25.55 -10.43 8.25
N GLN A 298 26.00 -11.17 7.24
CA GLN A 298 27.35 -11.02 6.69
C GLN A 298 27.60 -9.63 6.11
N CYS A 299 26.63 -9.11 5.33
CA CYS A 299 26.72 -7.77 4.75
C CYS A 299 26.77 -6.67 5.82
N ILE A 300 25.95 -6.78 6.89
CA ILE A 300 26.01 -5.83 8.03
C ILE A 300 27.37 -5.85 8.70
N ASN A 301 27.90 -7.02 9.02
CA ASN A 301 29.21 -7.15 9.67
C ASN A 301 30.34 -6.55 8.81
N THR A 302 30.31 -6.81 7.51
CA THR A 302 31.27 -6.22 6.57
C THR A 302 31.18 -4.70 6.57
N CYS A 303 29.96 -4.13 6.52
CA CYS A 303 29.77 -2.69 6.54
C CYS A 303 30.20 -2.05 7.87
N LEU A 304 30.04 -2.72 9.01
CA LEU A 304 30.47 -2.24 10.32
C LEU A 304 32.01 -2.18 10.43
N LEU A 305 32.70 -3.17 9.87
CA LEU A 305 34.16 -3.21 9.86
C LEU A 305 34.76 -2.04 9.06
N TYR A 306 34.16 -1.67 7.94
CA TYR A 306 34.61 -0.55 7.09
C TYR A 306 34.27 0.84 7.65
N THR A 307 33.35 0.95 8.60
CA THR A 307 33.00 2.23 9.25
C THR A 307 33.76 2.48 10.54
N SER A 308 34.52 1.50 11.05
CA SER A 308 35.43 1.70 12.17
C SER A 308 36.70 2.40 11.69
N PRO A 309 37.19 3.51 12.34
CA PRO A 309 38.43 4.16 11.96
C PRO A 309 39.56 3.15 11.99
N SER A 310 40.33 3.09 10.89
CA SER A 310 41.53 2.25 10.83
C SER A 310 42.47 2.61 12.00
N PRO A 311 43.16 1.62 12.61
CA PRO A 311 44.19 1.94 13.58
C PRO A 311 45.26 2.91 13.07
N ARG A 312 45.37 3.11 11.74
CA ARG A 312 46.28 4.08 11.12
C ARG A 312 45.78 5.53 11.15
N ASP A 313 44.50 5.76 11.40
CA ASP A 313 43.92 7.11 11.46
C ASP A 313 43.99 7.72 12.88
N ARG A 314 44.68 7.05 13.81
CA ARG A 314 44.88 7.47 15.20
C ARG A 314 46.36 7.93 15.48
N GLN A 315 47.10 8.26 14.42
CA GLN A 315 48.43 8.84 14.60
C GLN A 315 48.44 10.33 14.26
#